data_014485cafcd84924a15950de9d3b4680
#
_entry.id   014485cafcd84924a15950de9d3b4680
#
_cell.length_a   1.000
_cell.length_b   1.000
_cell.length_c   1.000
_cell.angle_alpha   90.00
_cell.angle_beta   90.00
_cell.angle_gamma   90.00
#
_symmetry.space_group_name_H-M   'P 1'
#
loop_
_entity.id
_entity.type
_entity.pdbx_description
1 polymer ?
#
loop_
_entity_poly.entity_id
_entity_poly.type
_entity_poly.pdbx_seq_one_letter_code
_entity_poly.pdbx_strand_id
1 'polypeptide(L)'
;VYPSLSGDKQVRDSVFNALLVKENRVNEVWVEECLRWLNHPRRRMEAEEYVPKMLGALQEIQQTGDIFFPGSWLSAGLAGHTSKNVYTMVNSFLEKHSNYPQNLKLKILANSDHLRRLHSEEENKDRLK
;
A
#
# COMPACT_ATOMS: atom_id res chain seq x y z
N VAL A 1 16.80 6.24 2.88
CA VAL A 1 16.32 6.05 1.50
C VAL A 1 17.17 5.03 0.73
N TYR A 2 18.50 5.12 0.81
CA TYR A 2 19.38 4.19 0.06
C TYR A 2 19.12 2.70 0.31
N PRO A 3 18.87 2.23 1.57
CA PRO A 3 18.57 0.81 1.78
C PRO A 3 17.33 0.32 1.05
N SER A 4 16.32 1.18 0.82
CA SER A 4 15.11 0.80 0.09
C SER A 4 15.40 0.54 -1.40
N LEU A 5 16.54 1.00 -1.92
CA LEU A 5 17.00 0.76 -3.28
C LEU A 5 17.83 -0.51 -3.41
N SER A 6 18.14 -1.19 -2.29
CA SER A 6 19.00 -2.36 -2.29
C SER A 6 18.47 -3.50 -3.15
N GLY A 7 19.38 -4.19 -3.84
CA GLY A 7 19.04 -5.43 -4.53
C GLY A 7 18.81 -6.60 -3.59
N ASP A 8 19.22 -6.49 -2.32
CA ASP A 8 19.06 -7.54 -1.32
C ASP A 8 17.67 -7.45 -0.68
N LYS A 9 16.87 -8.49 -0.83
CA LYS A 9 15.52 -8.57 -0.28
C LYS A 9 15.52 -8.44 1.25
N GLN A 10 16.50 -9.01 1.94
CA GLN A 10 16.57 -8.92 3.40
C GLN A 10 16.74 -7.47 3.85
N VAL A 11 17.54 -6.70 3.15
CA VAL A 11 17.72 -5.26 3.45
C VAL A 11 16.40 -4.51 3.21
N ARG A 12 15.73 -4.75 2.09
CA ARG A 12 14.43 -4.12 1.79
C ARG A 12 13.39 -4.48 2.85
N ASP A 13 13.31 -5.75 3.25
CA ASP A 13 12.37 -6.20 4.27
C ASP A 13 12.64 -5.51 5.61
N SER A 14 13.92 -5.34 5.97
CA SER A 14 14.31 -4.63 7.19
C SER A 14 13.86 -3.17 7.15
N VAL A 15 14.00 -2.50 6.01
CA VAL A 15 13.53 -1.12 5.83
C VAL A 15 12.02 -1.07 6.00
N PHE A 16 11.28 -1.94 5.33
CA PHE A 16 9.82 -1.97 5.43
C PHE A 16 9.37 -2.19 6.87
N ASN A 17 9.95 -3.16 7.56
CA ASN A 17 9.61 -3.45 8.95
C ASN A 17 9.89 -2.24 9.87
N ALA A 18 10.97 -1.50 9.60
CA ALA A 18 11.27 -0.27 10.34
C ALA A 18 10.19 0.80 10.12
N LEU A 19 9.62 0.89 8.92
CA LEU A 19 8.54 1.85 8.64
C LEU A 19 7.23 1.52 9.38
N LEU A 20 7.06 0.27 9.81
CA LEU A 20 5.88 -0.12 10.59
C LEU A 20 5.95 0.34 12.04
N VAL A 21 7.13 0.76 12.50
CA VAL A 21 7.33 1.24 13.88
C VAL A 21 7.12 2.77 13.91
N LYS A 22 6.18 3.22 14.74
CA LYS A 22 5.77 4.62 14.85
C LYS A 22 6.96 5.58 15.05
N GLU A 23 7.88 5.22 15.91
CA GLU A 23 9.03 6.06 16.27
C GLU A 23 9.95 6.36 15.08
N ASN A 24 9.92 5.51 14.06
CA ASN A 24 10.71 5.67 12.85
C ASN A 24 10.02 6.53 11.79
N ARG A 25 8.78 6.98 12.03
CA ARG A 25 7.99 7.75 11.07
C ARG A 25 7.94 9.25 11.36
N VAL A 26 8.92 9.78 12.09
CA VAL A 26 8.97 11.22 12.44
C VAL A 26 9.11 12.08 11.19
N ASN A 27 10.00 11.71 10.25
CA ASN A 27 10.14 12.42 8.98
C ASN A 27 9.26 11.73 7.92
N GLU A 28 8.02 12.20 7.77
CA GLU A 28 7.03 11.60 6.90
C GLU A 28 7.42 11.63 5.42
N VAL A 29 8.14 12.66 4.98
CA VAL A 29 8.63 12.77 3.61
C VAL A 29 9.60 11.62 3.29
N TRP A 30 10.51 11.32 4.21
CA TRP A 30 11.45 10.21 4.03
C TRP A 30 10.75 8.86 4.05
N VAL A 31 9.76 8.69 4.94
CA VAL A 31 8.97 7.46 5.02
C VAL A 31 8.26 7.21 3.70
N GLU A 32 7.60 8.22 3.16
CA GLU A 32 6.89 8.16 1.90
C GLU A 32 7.84 7.80 0.75
N GLU A 33 9.00 8.43 0.69
CA GLU A 33 10.01 8.16 -0.33
C GLU A 33 10.53 6.73 -0.24
N CYS A 34 10.86 6.25 0.96
CA CYS A 34 11.29 4.86 1.16
C CYS A 34 10.23 3.88 0.69
N LEU A 35 8.97 4.10 1.05
CA LEU A 35 7.88 3.21 0.68
C LEU A 35 7.68 3.20 -0.84
N ARG A 36 7.80 4.35 -1.49
CA ARG A 36 7.68 4.46 -2.93
C ARG A 36 8.78 3.66 -3.65
N TRP A 37 10.03 3.73 -3.17
CA TRP A 37 11.12 2.96 -3.75
C TRP A 37 10.97 1.46 -3.50
N LEU A 38 10.50 1.06 -2.32
CA LEU A 38 10.24 -0.36 -2.02
C LEU A 38 9.18 -0.94 -2.96
N ASN A 39 8.21 -0.13 -3.37
CA ASN A 39 7.12 -0.54 -4.26
C ASN A 39 7.31 -0.06 -5.71
N HIS A 40 8.57 0.20 -6.11
CA HIS A 40 8.87 0.64 -7.47
C HIS A 40 8.35 -0.37 -8.50
N PRO A 41 7.80 0.09 -9.65
CA PRO A 41 7.23 -0.82 -10.66
C PRO A 41 8.16 -1.95 -11.11
N ARG A 42 9.47 -1.73 -11.14
CA ARG A 42 10.44 -2.76 -11.52
C ARG A 42 10.54 -3.90 -10.51
N ARG A 43 10.11 -3.67 -9.25
CA ARG A 43 10.16 -4.65 -8.16
C ARG A 43 8.79 -4.98 -7.62
N ARG A 44 7.74 -4.57 -8.34
CA ARG A 44 6.36 -4.68 -7.83
C ARG A 44 5.96 -6.10 -7.45
N MET A 45 6.42 -7.11 -8.17
CA MET A 45 6.08 -8.50 -7.85
C MET A 45 6.65 -8.93 -6.50
N GLU A 46 7.89 -8.55 -6.22
CA GLU A 46 8.52 -8.85 -4.93
C GLU A 46 7.91 -8.05 -3.79
N ALA A 47 7.44 -6.84 -4.08
CA ALA A 47 6.88 -5.91 -3.08
C ALA A 47 5.42 -6.19 -2.76
N GLU A 48 4.72 -7.05 -3.51
CA GLU A 48 3.32 -7.37 -3.25
C GLU A 48 3.08 -7.84 -1.81
N GLU A 49 4.04 -8.52 -1.21
CA GLU A 49 3.92 -9.02 0.16
C GLU A 49 3.83 -7.90 1.20
N TYR A 50 4.27 -6.67 0.87
CA TYR A 50 4.19 -5.53 1.78
C TYR A 50 2.78 -4.94 1.87
N VAL A 51 1.93 -5.17 0.86
CA VAL A 51 0.62 -4.53 0.74
C VAL A 51 -0.29 -4.84 1.94
N PRO A 52 -0.48 -6.09 2.37
CA PRO A 52 -1.35 -6.37 3.51
C PRO A 52 -0.90 -5.68 4.81
N LYS A 53 0.40 -5.67 5.07
CA LYS A 53 0.96 -5.03 6.28
C LYS A 53 0.86 -3.51 6.21
N MET A 54 1.06 -2.95 5.03
CA MET A 54 0.91 -1.51 4.77
C MET A 54 -0.53 -1.07 5.05
N LEU A 55 -1.51 -1.81 4.56
CA LEU A 55 -2.91 -1.53 4.81
C LEU A 55 -3.26 -1.68 6.29
N GLY A 56 -2.69 -2.71 6.95
CA GLY A 56 -2.90 -2.95 8.37
C GLY A 56 -2.39 -1.83 9.28
N ALA A 57 -1.37 -1.10 8.84
CA ALA A 57 -0.81 0.02 9.61
C ALA A 57 -1.58 1.33 9.45
N LEU A 58 -2.54 1.41 8.54
CA LEU A 58 -3.17 2.67 8.12
C LEU A 58 -3.90 3.40 9.27
N GLN A 59 -4.60 2.68 10.14
CA GLN A 59 -5.30 3.30 11.27
C GLN A 59 -4.33 3.95 12.25
N GLU A 60 -3.23 3.27 12.56
CA GLU A 60 -2.19 3.84 13.42
C GLU A 60 -1.58 5.08 12.79
N ILE A 61 -1.33 5.03 11.49
CA ILE A 61 -0.77 6.17 10.73
C ILE A 61 -1.73 7.35 10.78
N GLN A 62 -3.04 7.12 10.67
CA GLN A 62 -4.03 8.18 10.80
C GLN A 62 -3.99 8.84 12.18
N GLN A 63 -3.81 8.04 13.23
CA GLN A 63 -3.81 8.54 14.61
C GLN A 63 -2.53 9.27 14.99
N THR A 64 -1.41 8.91 14.37
CA THR A 64 -0.07 9.35 14.80
C THR A 64 0.62 10.29 13.83
N GLY A 65 0.12 10.42 12.60
CA GLY A 65 0.73 11.23 11.56
C GLY A 65 -0.05 12.50 11.26
N ASP A 66 0.47 13.27 10.28
CA ASP A 66 -0.19 14.44 9.73
C ASP A 66 -1.50 14.04 9.04
N ILE A 67 -2.44 14.97 8.92
CA ILE A 67 -3.74 14.73 8.28
C ILE A 67 -3.61 14.20 6.84
N PHE A 68 -2.55 14.57 6.13
CA PHE A 68 -2.33 14.14 4.75
C PHE A 68 -1.53 12.85 4.63
N PHE A 69 -0.93 12.38 5.73
CA PHE A 69 -0.04 11.23 5.70
C PHE A 69 -0.72 9.91 5.29
N PRO A 70 -1.95 9.60 5.75
CA PRO A 70 -2.60 8.35 5.30
C PRO A 70 -2.73 8.26 3.78
N GLY A 71 -3.12 9.36 3.12
CA GLY A 71 -3.20 9.41 1.66
C GLY A 71 -1.84 9.24 0.99
N SER A 72 -0.82 9.91 1.51
CA SER A 72 0.55 9.80 1.00
C SER A 72 1.12 8.40 1.18
N TRP A 73 0.87 7.77 2.31
CA TRP A 73 1.27 6.40 2.61
C TRP A 73 0.65 5.43 1.59
N LEU A 74 -0.65 5.55 1.34
CA LEU A 74 -1.36 4.71 0.38
C LEU A 74 -0.86 4.94 -1.05
N SER A 75 -0.66 6.19 -1.44
CA SER A 75 -0.13 6.53 -2.76
C SER A 75 1.24 5.91 -2.98
N ALA A 76 2.16 6.08 -2.02
CA ALA A 76 3.51 5.53 -2.13
C ALA A 76 3.51 4.01 -2.18
N GLY A 77 2.60 3.35 -1.47
CA GLY A 77 2.54 1.90 -1.39
C GLY A 77 1.78 1.22 -2.53
N LEU A 78 0.84 1.91 -3.17
CA LEU A 78 -0.06 1.29 -4.16
C LEU A 78 0.17 1.75 -5.60
N ALA A 79 0.70 2.95 -5.82
CA ALA A 79 0.77 3.53 -7.16
C ALA A 79 1.59 2.69 -8.16
N GLY A 80 2.63 1.99 -7.68
CA GLY A 80 3.48 1.14 -8.52
C GLY A 80 2.91 -0.24 -8.83
N HIS A 81 1.81 -0.63 -8.20
CA HIS A 81 1.23 -1.97 -8.35
C HIS A 81 0.14 -1.99 -9.41
N THR A 82 0.16 -3.05 -10.24
CA THR A 82 -0.82 -3.22 -11.32
C THR A 82 -1.38 -4.64 -11.39
N SER A 83 -1.01 -5.54 -10.46
CA SER A 83 -1.40 -6.94 -10.54
C SER A 83 -2.80 -7.20 -9.99
N LYS A 84 -3.42 -8.26 -10.48
CA LYS A 84 -4.70 -8.75 -9.95
C LYS A 84 -4.55 -9.22 -8.49
N ASN A 85 -3.39 -9.75 -8.12
CA ASN A 85 -3.13 -10.16 -6.73
C ASN A 85 -3.27 -8.98 -5.76
N VAL A 86 -2.69 -7.83 -6.08
CA VAL A 86 -2.81 -6.63 -5.24
C VAL A 86 -4.25 -6.14 -5.21
N TYR A 87 -4.95 -6.13 -6.35
CA TYR A 87 -6.37 -5.79 -6.40
C TYR A 87 -7.19 -6.69 -5.46
N THR A 88 -6.93 -7.99 -5.50
CA THR A 88 -7.60 -8.96 -4.61
C THR A 88 -7.25 -8.71 -3.13
N MET A 89 -5.99 -8.38 -2.83
CA MET A 89 -5.55 -8.07 -1.47
C MET A 89 -6.28 -6.86 -0.89
N VAL A 90 -6.44 -5.80 -1.69
CA VAL A 90 -7.15 -4.58 -1.27
C VAL A 90 -8.61 -4.89 -1.00
N ASN A 91 -9.28 -5.61 -1.90
CA ASN A 91 -10.68 -5.98 -1.73
C ASN A 91 -10.89 -6.87 -0.51
N SER A 92 -10.01 -7.85 -0.30
CA SER A 92 -10.06 -8.73 0.87
C SER A 92 -9.90 -7.95 2.17
N PHE A 93 -9.00 -6.98 2.19
CA PHE A 93 -8.80 -6.11 3.36
C PHE A 93 -10.07 -5.34 3.68
N LEU A 94 -10.71 -4.74 2.68
CA LEU A 94 -11.95 -3.96 2.87
C LEU A 94 -13.10 -4.85 3.34
N GLU A 95 -13.20 -6.08 2.84
CA GLU A 95 -14.22 -7.03 3.27
C GLU A 95 -14.02 -7.45 4.73
N LYS A 96 -12.78 -7.74 5.12
CA LYS A 96 -12.45 -8.16 6.49
C LYS A 96 -12.62 -7.02 7.50
N HIS A 97 -12.57 -5.78 7.04
CA HIS A 97 -12.65 -4.59 7.89
C HIS A 97 -13.91 -3.78 7.58
N SER A 98 -15.08 -4.44 7.59
CA SER A 98 -16.37 -3.80 7.29
C SER A 98 -16.69 -2.61 8.18
N ASN A 99 -16.18 -2.60 9.40
CA ASN A 99 -16.38 -1.50 10.38
C ASN A 99 -15.23 -0.47 10.33
N TYR A 100 -14.41 -0.51 9.29
CA TYR A 100 -13.28 0.40 9.13
C TYR A 100 -13.79 1.84 8.96
N PRO A 101 -13.05 2.85 9.48
CA PRO A 101 -13.49 4.24 9.33
C PRO A 101 -13.74 4.62 7.88
N GLN A 102 -14.88 5.27 7.61
CA GLN A 102 -15.33 5.57 6.26
C GLN A 102 -14.34 6.46 5.49
N ASN A 103 -13.75 7.45 6.16
CA ASN A 103 -12.77 8.33 5.52
C ASN A 103 -11.52 7.56 5.05
N LEU A 104 -11.09 6.56 5.81
CA LEU A 104 -9.97 5.71 5.41
C LEU A 104 -10.34 4.77 4.28
N LYS A 105 -11.56 4.20 4.28
CA LYS A 105 -12.06 3.39 3.17
C LYS A 105 -12.04 4.17 1.87
N LEU A 106 -12.50 5.41 1.90
CA LEU A 106 -12.53 6.27 0.72
C LEU A 106 -11.10 6.55 0.21
N LYS A 107 -10.14 6.75 1.10
CA LYS A 107 -8.74 6.95 0.72
C LYS A 107 -8.13 5.69 0.09
N ILE A 108 -8.44 4.51 0.64
CA ILE A 108 -8.01 3.24 0.05
C ILE A 108 -8.59 3.07 -1.35
N LEU A 109 -9.89 3.32 -1.52
CA LEU A 109 -10.54 3.20 -2.81
C LEU A 109 -9.96 4.18 -3.83
N ALA A 110 -9.71 5.42 -3.42
CA ALA A 110 -9.14 6.43 -4.31
C ALA A 110 -7.73 6.05 -4.78
N ASN A 111 -6.90 5.56 -3.87
CA ASN A 111 -5.50 5.21 -4.18
C ASN A 111 -5.35 3.85 -4.87
N SER A 112 -6.40 3.03 -4.90
CA SER A 112 -6.44 1.75 -5.60
C SER A 112 -7.32 1.75 -6.85
N ASP A 113 -7.83 2.92 -7.25
CA ASP A 113 -8.76 3.03 -8.39
C ASP A 113 -8.15 2.53 -9.70
N HIS A 114 -6.85 2.75 -9.90
CA HIS A 114 -6.14 2.23 -11.08
C HIS A 114 -6.21 0.69 -11.17
N LEU A 115 -6.18 0.00 -10.01
CA LEU A 115 -6.32 -1.45 -9.96
C LEU A 115 -7.74 -1.87 -10.33
N ARG A 116 -8.73 -1.16 -9.82
CA ARG A 116 -10.13 -1.39 -10.15
C ARG A 116 -10.37 -1.24 -11.65
N ARG A 117 -9.83 -0.20 -12.25
CA ARG A 117 -9.97 0.05 -13.70
C ARG A 117 -9.35 -1.06 -14.53
N LEU A 118 -8.22 -1.62 -14.07
CA LEU A 118 -7.52 -2.69 -14.79
C LEU A 118 -8.23 -4.04 -14.66
N HIS A 119 -8.82 -4.35 -13.51
CA HIS A 119 -9.24 -5.71 -13.18
C HIS A 119 -10.74 -5.92 -13.01
N SER A 120 -11.53 -4.87 -12.73
CA SER A 120 -12.97 -5.03 -12.55
C SER A 120 -13.67 -5.40 -13.85
N GLU A 121 -13.18 -4.93 -14.99
CA GLU A 121 -13.74 -5.29 -16.30
C GLU A 121 -13.55 -6.76 -16.63
N GLU A 122 -12.42 -7.34 -16.23
CA GLU A 122 -12.16 -8.78 -16.40
C GLU A 122 -13.15 -9.62 -15.59
N GLU A 123 -13.44 -9.21 -14.35
CA GLU A 123 -14.43 -9.87 -13.52
C GLU A 123 -15.82 -9.82 -14.14
N ASN A 124 -16.20 -8.68 -14.71
CA ASN A 124 -17.49 -8.52 -15.39
C ASN A 124 -17.58 -9.40 -16.63
N LYS A 125 -16.50 -9.50 -17.41
CA LYS A 125 -16.47 -10.39 -18.58
C LYS A 125 -16.64 -11.85 -18.18
N ASP A 126 -16.02 -12.28 -17.11
CA ASP A 126 -16.13 -13.64 -16.60
C ASP A 126 -17.55 -13.93 -16.11
N ARG A 127 -18.24 -12.95 -15.53
CA ARG A 127 -19.64 -13.10 -15.09
C ARG A 127 -20.62 -13.23 -16.26
N LEU A 128 -20.29 -12.66 -17.42
CA LEU A 128 -21.15 -12.67 -18.61
C LEU A 128 -20.96 -13.94 -19.45
N LYS A 129 -19.97 -14.74 -19.13
CA LYS A 129 -19.73 -16.03 -19.76
C LYS A 129 -20.41 -17.14 -18.98
#